data_c4c13c1afd7e1c87151193810b49d81a
#
_entry.id   c4c13c1afd7e1c87151193810b49d81a
#
_cell.length_a   1.000
_cell.length_b   1.000
_cell.length_c   1.000
_cell.angle_alpha   90.00
_cell.angle_beta   90.00
_cell.angle_gamma   90.00
#
_symmetry.space_group_name_H-M   'P 1'
#
loop_
_entity.id
_entity.type
_entity.pdbx_description
1 polymer ?
#
loop_
_entity_poly.entity_id
_entity_poly.type
_entity_poly.pdbx_seq_one_letter_code
_entity_poly.pdbx_strand_id
1 'polypeptide(L)'
;MQSFFCVYGFFGRLKERKIMTVKECYSQMNGDYNNVLSRFYDEAMIKRLLGRFIDDTSFRALEQAMAEGDVQAAFNAAHTLRGVCQSLSFTQLCGTLDPITEALRGGNIAAAAADMDKAKREYDVTLSAIRACMEN
;
A
#
# COMPACT_ATOMS: atom_id res chain seq x y z
N MET A 1 -17.36 -20.18 -24.39
CA MET A 1 -16.58 -20.42 -24.13
C MET A 1 -16.09 -20.20 -23.73
N GLN A 2 -16.28 -19.90 -23.92
CA GLN A 2 -15.45 -20.02 -23.57
C GLN A 2 -14.90 -20.03 -23.24
N SER A 3 -15.70 -19.81 -23.50
CA SER A 3 -14.85 -20.11 -23.17
C SER A 3 -14.33 -20.07 -23.26
N PHE A 4 -14.78 -19.90 -23.70
CA PHE A 4 -13.90 -20.20 -23.69
C PHE A 4 -13.41 -19.87 -23.81
N PHE A 5 -13.81 -19.45 -24.03
CA PHE A 5 -12.95 -19.51 -24.02
C PHE A 5 -12.53 -19.51 -23.92
N CYS A 6 -13.24 -19.30 -24.12
CA CYS A 6 -12.49 -19.64 -23.95
C CYS A 6 -12.06 -19.80 -23.91
N VAL A 7 -12.33 -19.82 -24.06
CA VAL A 7 -11.70 -20.18 -24.11
C VAL A 7 -10.89 -20.13 -24.47
N TYR A 8 -10.80 -20.03 -25.28
CA TYR A 8 -9.80 -20.04 -25.79
C TYR A 8 -9.05 -19.17 -25.71
N GLY A 9 -9.10 -18.85 -26.12
CA GLY A 9 -8.28 -17.78 -25.88
C GLY A 9 -8.12 -17.47 -24.45
N PHE A 10 -9.07 -17.58 -23.73
CA PHE A 10 -9.01 -17.34 -22.38
C PHE A 10 -8.17 -18.34 -21.65
N PHE A 11 -8.07 -19.50 -22.20
CA PHE A 11 -7.32 -20.50 -21.69
C PHE A 11 -5.92 -20.29 -21.83
N GLY A 12 -5.48 -19.72 -22.92
CA GLY A 12 -4.11 -19.36 -23.15
C GLY A 12 -3.65 -18.36 -22.11
N ARG A 13 -4.49 -17.48 -21.70
CA ARG A 13 -4.10 -16.52 -20.71
C ARG A 13 -3.75 -17.11 -19.39
N LEU A 14 -4.36 -18.22 -19.00
CA LEU A 14 -4.02 -18.87 -17.78
C LEU A 14 -2.63 -19.46 -17.83
N LYS A 15 -2.22 -19.92 -19.00
CA LYS A 15 -0.93 -20.48 -19.14
C LYS A 15 0.11 -19.41 -19.16
N GLU A 16 -0.26 -18.26 -19.64
CA GLU A 16 0.65 -17.18 -19.81
C GLU A 16 0.61 -16.17 -18.68
N ARG A 17 0.20 -16.64 -17.51
CA ARG A 17 0.14 -15.78 -16.38
C ARG A 17 1.46 -15.05 -16.21
N LYS A 18 1.40 -13.76 -16.29
CA LYS A 18 2.57 -12.94 -16.27
C LYS A 18 3.12 -12.79 -14.86
N ILE A 19 4.43 -12.92 -14.74
CA ILE A 19 5.09 -12.66 -13.48
C ILE A 19 5.19 -11.16 -13.30
N MET A 20 4.70 -10.65 -12.19
CA MET A 20 4.78 -9.22 -11.92
C MET A 20 6.14 -8.86 -11.36
N THR A 21 6.81 -7.91 -11.98
CA THR A 21 8.09 -7.41 -11.49
C THR A 21 7.88 -6.39 -10.39
N VAL A 22 8.94 -6.11 -9.63
CA VAL A 22 8.89 -5.06 -8.61
C VAL A 22 8.54 -3.72 -9.23
N LYS A 23 9.09 -3.44 -10.41
CA LYS A 23 8.82 -2.20 -11.11
C LYS A 23 7.32 -2.09 -11.46
N GLU A 24 6.73 -3.18 -11.95
CA GLU A 24 5.31 -3.20 -12.27
C GLU A 24 4.45 -3.03 -11.02
N CYS A 25 4.88 -3.62 -9.92
CA CYS A 25 4.20 -3.47 -8.64
C CYS A 25 4.14 -1.99 -8.26
N TYR A 26 5.27 -1.29 -8.36
CA TYR A 26 5.31 0.12 -8.04
C TYR A 26 4.47 0.96 -8.98
N SER A 27 4.40 0.56 -10.25
CA SER A 27 3.53 1.24 -11.20
C SER A 27 2.06 1.10 -10.80
N GLN A 28 1.65 -0.09 -10.39
CA GLN A 28 0.25 -0.32 -10.02
C GLN A 28 -0.17 0.41 -8.76
N MET A 29 0.74 0.57 -7.79
CA MET A 29 0.39 1.27 -6.57
C MET A 29 0.75 2.75 -6.60
N ASN A 30 1.18 3.25 -7.76
CA ASN A 30 1.60 4.64 -7.94
C ASN A 30 2.71 5.04 -6.97
N GLY A 31 3.68 4.13 -6.80
CA GLY A 31 4.87 4.38 -6.02
C GLY A 31 6.01 4.83 -6.93
N ASP A 32 7.13 5.16 -6.32
CA ASP A 32 8.31 5.65 -7.06
C ASP A 32 9.40 4.59 -7.07
N TYR A 33 9.38 3.77 -8.11
CA TYR A 33 10.34 2.68 -8.25
C TYR A 33 11.79 3.17 -8.29
N ASN A 34 12.04 4.24 -9.04
CA ASN A 34 13.41 4.73 -9.16
C ASN A 34 13.94 5.22 -7.81
N ASN A 35 13.09 5.84 -7.02
CA ASN A 35 13.49 6.33 -5.71
C ASN A 35 13.79 5.18 -4.75
N VAL A 36 12.93 4.17 -4.69
CA VAL A 36 13.16 3.04 -3.78
C VAL A 36 14.40 2.26 -4.22
N LEU A 37 14.60 2.11 -5.52
CA LEU A 37 15.76 1.39 -6.02
C LEU A 37 17.05 2.16 -5.70
N SER A 38 17.03 3.48 -5.80
CA SER A 38 18.20 4.30 -5.47
C SER A 38 18.55 4.22 -3.99
N ARG A 39 17.54 3.95 -3.15
CA ARG A 39 17.73 3.88 -1.70
C ARG A 39 18.27 2.53 -1.26
N PHE A 40 17.77 1.45 -1.83
CA PHE A 40 18.15 0.10 -1.42
C PHE A 40 19.06 -0.65 -2.38
N TYR A 41 19.17 -0.17 -3.62
CA TYR A 41 20.07 -0.71 -4.66
C TYR A 41 19.83 -2.17 -5.08
N ASP A 42 18.93 -2.88 -4.44
CA ASP A 42 18.77 -4.32 -4.64
C ASP A 42 17.30 -4.70 -4.65
N GLU A 43 16.81 -5.20 -5.77
CA GLU A 43 15.40 -5.58 -5.88
C GLU A 43 15.02 -6.71 -4.92
N ALA A 44 15.96 -7.62 -4.62
CA ALA A 44 15.66 -8.69 -3.67
C ALA A 44 15.38 -8.12 -2.28
N MET A 45 16.13 -7.09 -1.88
CA MET A 45 15.91 -6.42 -0.62
C MET A 45 14.54 -5.72 -0.62
N ILE A 46 14.24 -5.01 -1.73
CA ILE A 46 12.96 -4.32 -1.85
C ILE A 46 11.83 -5.33 -1.72
N LYS A 47 11.94 -6.47 -2.40
CA LYS A 47 10.90 -7.49 -2.36
C LYS A 47 10.69 -8.03 -0.94
N ARG A 48 11.77 -8.21 -0.18
CA ARG A 48 11.65 -8.63 1.22
C ARG A 48 10.93 -7.58 2.05
N LEU A 49 11.23 -6.31 1.82
CA LEU A 49 10.59 -5.23 2.56
C LEU A 49 9.10 -5.11 2.20
N LEU A 50 8.76 -5.34 0.93
CA LEU A 50 7.36 -5.36 0.51
C LEU A 50 6.61 -6.49 1.23
N GLY A 51 7.25 -7.65 1.35
CA GLY A 51 6.65 -8.77 2.07
C GLY A 51 6.38 -8.45 3.53
N ARG A 52 7.30 -7.71 4.15
CA ARG A 52 7.12 -7.30 5.54
C ARG A 52 5.98 -6.29 5.68
N PHE A 53 5.77 -5.47 4.67
CA PHE A 53 4.69 -4.50 4.72
C PHE A 53 3.32 -5.18 4.80
N ILE A 54 3.17 -6.35 4.19
CA ILE A 54 1.92 -7.10 4.27
C ILE A 54 1.58 -7.42 5.73
N ASP A 55 2.60 -7.67 6.55
CA ASP A 55 2.41 -8.01 7.96
C ASP A 55 2.41 -6.80 8.88
N ASP A 56 2.57 -5.61 8.32
CA ASP A 56 2.59 -4.39 9.13
C ASP A 56 1.20 -4.09 9.67
N THR A 57 1.10 -3.80 10.95
CA THR A 57 -0.19 -3.60 11.61
C THR A 57 -0.56 -2.14 11.82
N SER A 58 0.25 -1.21 11.29
CA SER A 58 0.05 0.22 11.55
C SER A 58 -1.30 0.73 11.04
N PHE A 59 -1.74 0.27 9.86
CA PHE A 59 -3.02 0.76 9.33
C PHE A 59 -4.18 0.26 10.18
N ARG A 60 -4.11 -0.99 10.62
CA ARG A 60 -5.14 -1.54 11.49
C ARG A 60 -5.17 -0.79 12.82
N ALA A 61 -3.99 -0.48 13.37
CA ALA A 61 -3.89 0.30 14.60
C ALA A 61 -4.51 1.69 14.43
N LEU A 62 -4.28 2.31 13.25
CA LEU A 62 -4.88 3.60 12.94
C LEU A 62 -6.40 3.50 12.89
N GLU A 63 -6.92 2.49 12.20
CA GLU A 63 -8.37 2.30 12.12
C GLU A 63 -8.99 2.12 13.50
N GLN A 64 -8.36 1.31 14.33
CA GLN A 64 -8.89 1.04 15.67
C GLN A 64 -8.85 2.30 16.54
N ALA A 65 -7.76 3.04 16.51
CA ALA A 65 -7.65 4.26 17.29
C ALA A 65 -8.69 5.30 16.85
N MET A 66 -8.92 5.40 15.52
CA MET A 66 -9.95 6.29 15.00
C MET A 66 -11.33 5.90 15.49
N ALA A 67 -11.63 4.60 15.50
CA ALA A 67 -12.93 4.11 15.97
C ALA A 67 -13.12 4.39 17.46
N GLU A 68 -12.05 4.36 18.24
CA GLU A 68 -12.11 4.61 19.68
C GLU A 68 -12.04 6.10 20.03
N GLY A 69 -11.78 6.94 19.05
CA GLY A 69 -11.62 8.37 19.29
C GLY A 69 -10.32 8.72 20.03
N ASP A 70 -9.34 7.83 20.01
CA ASP A 70 -8.08 8.05 20.69
C ASP A 70 -7.11 8.79 19.77
N VAL A 71 -7.09 10.12 19.89
CA VAL A 71 -6.30 10.99 19.01
C VAL A 71 -4.82 10.67 19.08
N GLN A 72 -4.29 10.47 20.28
CA GLN A 72 -2.86 10.24 20.42
C GLN A 72 -2.43 8.90 19.79
N ALA A 73 -3.19 7.84 20.05
CA ALA A 73 -2.92 6.54 19.47
C ALA A 73 -3.06 6.59 17.95
N ALA A 74 -4.08 7.31 17.45
CA ALA A 74 -4.28 7.45 16.01
C ALA A 74 -3.11 8.21 15.38
N PHE A 75 -2.65 9.27 16.01
CA PHE A 75 -1.49 10.02 15.51
C PHE A 75 -0.26 9.14 15.45
N ASN A 76 0.00 8.39 16.51
CA ASN A 76 1.19 7.53 16.55
C ASN A 76 1.14 6.48 15.42
N ALA A 77 -0.02 5.88 15.20
CA ALA A 77 -0.17 4.88 14.14
C ALA A 77 -0.01 5.50 12.75
N ALA A 78 -0.63 6.65 12.52
CA ALA A 78 -0.54 7.35 11.23
C ALA A 78 0.90 7.77 10.95
N HIS A 79 1.58 8.31 11.95
CA HIS A 79 2.95 8.76 11.83
C HIS A 79 3.88 7.60 11.49
N THR A 80 3.71 6.48 12.18
CA THR A 80 4.50 5.28 11.93
C THR A 80 4.27 4.75 10.52
N LEU A 81 3.00 4.65 10.11
CA LEU A 81 2.68 4.13 8.78
C LEU A 81 3.22 5.06 7.68
N ARG A 82 3.07 6.37 7.89
CA ARG A 82 3.58 7.34 6.92
C ARG A 82 5.09 7.20 6.77
N GLY A 83 5.82 7.00 7.87
CA GLY A 83 7.26 6.80 7.84
C GLY A 83 7.66 5.57 7.04
N VAL A 84 6.93 4.46 7.22
CA VAL A 84 7.16 3.24 6.45
C VAL A 84 6.91 3.50 4.97
N CYS A 85 5.80 4.17 4.65
CA CYS A 85 5.46 4.47 3.26
C CYS A 85 6.51 5.37 2.60
N GLN A 86 7.04 6.33 3.34
CA GLN A 86 8.11 7.18 2.81
C GLN A 86 9.36 6.37 2.53
N SER A 87 9.74 5.48 3.44
CA SER A 87 10.94 4.65 3.28
C SER A 87 10.83 3.74 2.07
N LEU A 88 9.64 3.24 1.79
CA LEU A 88 9.41 2.34 0.67
C LEU A 88 8.97 3.06 -0.61
N SER A 89 8.92 4.38 -0.58
CA SER A 89 8.55 5.20 -1.74
C SER A 89 7.15 4.89 -2.26
N PHE A 90 6.22 4.66 -1.33
CA PHE A 90 4.80 4.49 -1.67
C PHE A 90 4.17 5.88 -1.75
N THR A 91 4.48 6.58 -2.83
CA THR A 91 4.17 8.00 -2.99
C THR A 91 2.69 8.32 -2.82
N GLN A 92 1.84 7.53 -3.47
CA GLN A 92 0.40 7.77 -3.44
C GLN A 92 -0.17 7.59 -2.03
N LEU A 93 0.17 6.48 -1.39
CA LEU A 93 -0.32 6.20 -0.04
C LEU A 93 0.22 7.21 0.95
N CYS A 94 1.48 7.57 0.83
CA CYS A 94 2.10 8.56 1.70
C CYS A 94 1.37 9.89 1.59
N GLY A 95 1.08 10.32 0.36
CA GLY A 95 0.35 11.58 0.13
C GLY A 95 -1.05 11.56 0.73
N THR A 96 -1.69 10.39 0.75
CA THR A 96 -3.01 10.26 1.34
C THR A 96 -2.92 10.31 2.88
N LEU A 97 -1.84 9.80 3.45
CA LEU A 97 -1.65 9.80 4.90
C LEU A 97 -1.22 11.15 5.46
N ASP A 98 -0.64 12.01 4.63
CA ASP A 98 -0.18 13.31 5.07
C ASP A 98 -1.26 14.15 5.75
N PRO A 99 -2.42 14.40 5.11
CA PRO A 99 -3.44 15.22 5.76
C PRO A 99 -4.03 14.55 7.00
N ILE A 100 -4.11 13.23 7.03
CA ILE A 100 -4.59 12.51 8.20
C ILE A 100 -3.64 12.75 9.37
N THR A 101 -2.34 12.59 9.12
CA THR A 101 -1.32 12.76 10.15
C THR A 101 -1.33 14.19 10.69
N GLU A 102 -1.44 15.18 9.80
CA GLU A 102 -1.45 16.57 10.23
C GLU A 102 -2.71 16.92 11.00
N ALA A 103 -3.86 16.41 10.59
CA ALA A 103 -5.10 16.65 11.33
C ALA A 103 -5.00 16.07 12.74
N LEU A 104 -4.44 14.86 12.86
CA LEU A 104 -4.29 14.22 14.17
C LEU A 104 -3.24 14.92 15.02
N ARG A 105 -2.20 15.46 14.40
CA ARG A 105 -1.19 16.23 15.12
C ARG A 105 -1.84 17.44 15.78
N GLY A 106 -2.79 18.06 15.11
CA GLY A 106 -3.54 19.19 15.63
C GLY A 106 -4.72 18.83 16.52
N GLY A 107 -4.92 17.52 16.77
CA GLY A 107 -6.02 17.05 17.61
C GLY A 107 -7.38 17.01 16.93
N ASN A 108 -7.43 17.16 15.60
CA ASN A 108 -8.69 17.22 14.87
C ASN A 108 -9.05 15.86 14.26
N ILE A 109 -9.67 15.02 15.08
CA ILE A 109 -10.02 13.67 14.65
C ILE A 109 -11.10 13.66 13.57
N ALA A 110 -11.99 14.64 13.57
CA ALA A 110 -13.05 14.72 12.56
C ALA A 110 -12.45 14.99 11.17
N ALA A 111 -11.46 15.85 11.09
CA ALA A 111 -10.80 16.13 9.81
C ALA A 111 -10.03 14.89 9.33
N ALA A 112 -9.39 14.16 10.25
CA ALA A 112 -8.70 12.94 9.90
C ALA A 112 -9.70 11.89 9.38
N ALA A 113 -10.86 11.77 10.03
CA ALA A 113 -11.88 10.80 9.65
C ALA A 113 -12.38 11.03 8.22
N ALA A 114 -12.42 12.28 7.78
CA ALA A 114 -12.89 12.61 6.44
C ALA A 114 -12.02 11.99 5.34
N ASP A 115 -10.74 11.73 5.64
CA ASP A 115 -9.80 11.20 4.65
C ASP A 115 -9.55 9.69 4.80
N MET A 116 -10.16 9.06 5.79
CA MET A 116 -9.87 7.64 6.07
C MET A 116 -10.35 6.70 4.96
N ASP A 117 -11.48 6.99 4.32
CA ASP A 117 -11.97 6.12 3.24
C ASP A 117 -11.00 6.12 2.07
N LYS A 118 -10.46 7.28 1.74
CA LYS A 118 -9.48 7.37 0.66
C LYS A 118 -8.21 6.62 1.03
N ALA A 119 -7.75 6.77 2.27
CA ALA A 119 -6.57 6.07 2.75
C ALA A 119 -6.76 4.56 2.68
N LYS A 120 -7.95 4.07 3.03
CA LYS A 120 -8.25 2.65 2.98
C LYS A 120 -8.19 2.13 1.55
N ARG A 121 -8.75 2.88 0.59
CA ARG A 121 -8.69 2.48 -0.81
C ARG A 121 -7.26 2.40 -1.31
N GLU A 122 -6.44 3.41 -0.98
CA GLU A 122 -5.04 3.42 -1.42
C GLU A 122 -4.24 2.32 -0.75
N TYR A 123 -4.52 2.05 0.52
CA TYR A 123 -3.88 0.98 1.24
C TYR A 123 -4.21 -0.37 0.60
N ASP A 124 -5.48 -0.60 0.24
CA ASP A 124 -5.90 -1.84 -0.39
C ASP A 124 -5.26 -2.02 -1.77
N VAL A 125 -5.14 -0.94 -2.54
CA VAL A 125 -4.46 -0.98 -3.85
C VAL A 125 -3.00 -1.39 -3.64
N THR A 126 -2.34 -0.80 -2.64
CA THR A 126 -0.95 -1.09 -2.33
C THR A 126 -0.77 -2.56 -1.95
N LEU A 127 -1.63 -3.07 -1.05
CA LEU A 127 -1.54 -4.47 -0.65
C LEU A 127 -1.79 -5.42 -1.81
N SER A 128 -2.77 -5.12 -2.65
CA SER A 128 -3.07 -5.96 -3.81
C SER A 128 -1.88 -6.05 -4.76
N ALA A 129 -1.24 -4.91 -5.02
CA ALA A 129 -0.08 -4.89 -5.90
C ALA A 129 1.08 -5.69 -5.31
N ILE A 130 1.32 -5.54 -4.00
CA ILE A 130 2.39 -6.26 -3.34
C ILE A 130 2.13 -7.75 -3.35
N ARG A 131 0.91 -8.17 -3.04
CA ARG A 131 0.56 -9.60 -3.03
C ARG A 131 0.73 -10.22 -4.40
N ALA A 132 0.33 -9.51 -5.45
CA ALA A 132 0.50 -10.02 -6.81
C ALA A 132 1.98 -10.20 -7.14
N CYS A 133 2.83 -9.30 -6.65
CA CYS A 133 4.27 -9.42 -6.85
C CYS A 133 4.84 -10.61 -6.05
N MET A 134 4.34 -10.82 -4.82
CA MET A 134 4.84 -11.89 -3.96
C MET A 134 4.44 -13.29 -4.46
N GLU A 135 3.35 -13.41 -5.19
CA GLU A 135 2.89 -14.70 -5.69
C GLU A 135 3.80 -15.27 -6.76
N ASN A 136 4.72 -14.50 -7.25
CA ASN A 136 5.65 -14.95 -8.26
C ASN A 136 7.04 -15.20 -7.66
#